data_aa8072327b7c85c51413a7e164e39c2e
#
_entry.id   aa8072327b7c85c51413a7e164e39c2e
#
_cell.length_a   1.000
_cell.length_b   1.000
_cell.length_c   1.000
_cell.angle_alpha   90.00
_cell.angle_beta   90.00
_cell.angle_gamma   90.00
#
_symmetry.space_group_name_H-M   'P 1'
#
loop_
_entity.id
_entity.type
_entity.pdbx_description
1 polymer ?
#
loop_
_entity_poly.entity_id
_entity_poly.type
_entity_poly.pdbx_seq_one_letter_code
_entity_poly.pdbx_strand_id
1 'polypeptide(L)'
;MKRIISIIIGLISVLGLQAQVTECMRIYTDKDNYLAGEDLWIKVCVTDSAEAPFSKVAYVEISDMRQVYAQGKIALKNGTGWGRIKFPQTMHSGAYQLTAYTRYMRNQSADRFPKKYIAVLNASQATDRDDVELLKDSVSLTSGNPVLSPLRLSTDKAVYGNRSKVTLKLPELPG
;
A
#
# COMPACT_ATOMS: atom_id res chain seq x y z
N MET A 1 23.98 7.24 51.52
CA MET A 1 24.18 6.39 50.35
C MET A 1 22.87 5.74 49.85
N LYS A 2 22.12 5.00 50.67
CA LYS A 2 20.86 4.35 50.22
C LYS A 2 19.83 5.28 49.58
N ARG A 3 19.64 6.50 50.11
CA ARG A 3 18.68 7.49 49.56
C ARG A 3 19.10 8.06 48.20
N ILE A 4 20.40 8.20 47.93
CA ILE A 4 20.94 8.68 46.65
C ILE A 4 20.77 7.61 45.60
N ILE A 5 21.00 6.34 45.94
CA ILE A 5 20.79 5.20 45.05
C ILE A 5 19.34 5.05 44.63
N SER A 6 18.37 5.24 45.56
CA SER A 6 16.94 5.26 45.25
C SER A 6 16.53 6.36 44.27
N ILE A 7 17.11 7.58 44.43
CA ILE A 7 16.85 8.70 43.53
C ILE A 7 17.41 8.42 42.10
N ILE A 8 18.61 7.84 42.02
CA ILE A 8 19.23 7.49 40.74
C ILE A 8 18.43 6.39 40.03
N ILE A 9 17.97 5.36 40.73
CA ILE A 9 17.13 4.31 40.17
C ILE A 9 15.78 4.88 39.69
N GLY A 10 15.17 5.79 40.43
CA GLY A 10 13.96 6.49 40.04
C GLY A 10 14.15 7.36 38.78
N LEU A 11 15.29 8.03 38.67
CA LEU A 11 15.60 8.85 37.48
C LEU A 11 15.85 8.00 36.21
N ILE A 12 16.47 6.84 36.35
CA ILE A 12 16.72 5.90 35.23
C ILE A 12 15.42 5.27 34.74
N SER A 13 14.45 5.00 35.61
CA SER A 13 13.17 4.43 35.21
C SER A 13 12.28 5.40 34.41
N VAL A 14 12.44 6.70 34.60
CA VAL A 14 11.70 7.73 33.84
C VAL A 14 12.26 7.92 32.43
N LEU A 15 13.53 7.65 32.20
CA LEU A 15 14.18 7.77 30.88
C LEU A 15 13.82 6.63 29.91
N GLY A 16 13.20 5.55 30.39
CA GLY A 16 12.87 4.36 29.61
C GLY A 16 11.51 4.39 28.91
N LEU A 17 10.63 5.34 29.18
CA LEU A 17 9.29 5.45 28.60
C LEU A 17 9.29 6.35 27.34
N GLN A 18 10.08 5.99 26.35
CA GLN A 18 9.88 6.54 25.03
C GLN A 18 8.71 5.77 24.39
N ALA A 19 7.55 6.41 24.29
CA ALA A 19 6.46 5.90 23.50
C ALA A 19 6.97 5.69 22.05
N GLN A 20 7.11 4.44 21.65
CA GLN A 20 7.59 4.12 20.32
C GLN A 20 6.46 4.40 19.35
N VAL A 21 6.52 5.58 18.75
CA VAL A 21 5.57 5.98 17.70
C VAL A 21 5.66 4.99 16.56
N THR A 22 4.54 4.48 16.10
CA THR A 22 4.48 3.45 15.07
C THR A 22 3.67 3.96 13.90
N GLU A 23 4.34 4.22 12.79
CA GLU A 23 3.66 4.52 11.54
C GLU A 23 3.17 3.22 10.88
N CYS A 24 1.95 3.25 10.38
CA CYS A 24 1.34 2.21 9.55
C CYS A 24 0.98 2.81 8.20
N MET A 25 1.11 2.02 7.13
CA MET A 25 0.82 2.49 5.78
C MET A 25 -0.17 1.57 5.09
N ARG A 26 -1.04 2.17 4.27
CA ARG A 26 -1.89 1.47 3.31
C ARG A 26 -1.58 1.97 1.91
N ILE A 27 -1.62 1.06 0.93
CA ILE A 27 -1.37 1.35 -0.47
C ILE A 27 -2.59 0.98 -1.31
N TYR A 28 -2.85 1.81 -2.31
CA TYR A 28 -3.93 1.62 -3.28
C TYR A 28 -3.36 1.87 -4.66
N THR A 29 -3.68 1.02 -5.61
CA THR A 29 -3.28 1.14 -7.01
C THR A 29 -4.52 1.25 -7.88
N ASP A 30 -4.38 1.85 -9.05
CA ASP A 30 -5.45 1.97 -10.03
C ASP A 30 -5.87 0.62 -10.64
N LYS A 31 -4.91 -0.32 -10.72
CA LYS A 31 -5.10 -1.66 -11.28
C LYS A 31 -4.27 -2.69 -10.54
N ASP A 32 -4.46 -3.97 -10.88
CA ASP A 32 -3.64 -5.09 -10.42
C ASP A 32 -2.80 -5.69 -11.57
N ASN A 33 -3.19 -5.40 -12.82
CA ASN A 33 -2.52 -5.90 -14.02
C ASN A 33 -2.06 -4.73 -14.89
N TYR A 34 -0.83 -4.78 -15.36
CA TYR A 34 -0.17 -3.71 -16.12
C TYR A 34 0.55 -4.27 -17.33
N LEU A 35 0.84 -3.41 -18.29
CA LEU A 35 1.77 -3.69 -19.38
C LEU A 35 3.16 -3.15 -19.05
N ALA A 36 4.21 -3.82 -19.54
CA ALA A 36 5.56 -3.28 -19.49
C ALA A 36 5.60 -1.91 -20.19
N GLY A 37 6.26 -0.93 -19.57
CA GLY A 37 6.28 0.46 -20.02
C GLY A 37 5.08 1.32 -19.61
N GLU A 38 4.05 0.74 -18.99
CA GLU A 38 2.89 1.48 -18.47
C GLU A 38 3.22 2.21 -17.17
N ASP A 39 2.40 3.18 -16.81
CA ASP A 39 2.47 3.90 -15.54
C ASP A 39 1.51 3.25 -14.52
N LEU A 40 2.04 2.90 -13.35
CA LEU A 40 1.26 2.52 -12.17
C LEU A 40 0.91 3.79 -11.39
N TRP A 41 -0.35 4.04 -11.19
CA TRP A 41 -0.83 5.09 -10.29
C TRP A 41 -1.04 4.52 -8.89
N ILE A 42 -0.47 5.20 -7.91
CA ILE A 42 -0.50 4.77 -6.52
C ILE A 42 -0.92 5.89 -5.59
N LYS A 43 -1.77 5.55 -4.64
CA LYS A 43 -2.09 6.36 -3.46
C LYS A 43 -1.54 5.66 -2.23
N VAL A 44 -0.89 6.41 -1.36
CA VAL A 44 -0.41 5.94 -0.06
C VAL A 44 -1.08 6.74 1.06
N CYS A 45 -1.48 6.04 2.12
CA CYS A 45 -2.03 6.65 3.32
C CYS A 45 -1.22 6.13 4.51
N VAL A 46 -0.59 7.05 5.23
CA VAL A 46 0.17 6.77 6.46
C VAL A 46 -0.66 7.22 7.64
N THR A 47 -0.82 6.36 8.61
CA THR A 47 -1.45 6.62 9.90
C THR A 47 -0.43 6.41 10.99
N ASP A 48 -0.55 7.16 12.06
CA ASP A 48 0.29 7.05 13.23
C ASP A 48 -0.56 6.72 14.46
N SER A 49 0.08 6.15 15.47
CA SER A 49 -0.49 6.00 16.81
C SER A 49 -0.62 7.33 17.56
N ALA A 50 0.15 8.35 17.16
CA ALA A 50 0.01 9.74 17.60
C ALA A 50 -0.62 10.56 16.47
N GLU A 51 -1.42 11.54 16.77
CA GLU A 51 -2.38 12.26 15.90
C GLU A 51 -1.91 12.72 14.51
N ALA A 52 -0.61 12.74 14.20
CA ALA A 52 -0.10 13.15 12.89
C ALA A 52 1.15 12.36 12.47
N PRO A 53 1.19 11.76 11.28
CA PRO A 53 2.35 11.04 10.79
C PRO A 53 3.56 11.98 10.59
N PHE A 54 4.71 11.58 11.09
CA PHE A 54 5.96 12.35 11.03
C PHE A 54 6.56 12.38 9.63
N SER A 55 6.37 11.31 8.87
CA SER A 55 7.00 11.16 7.57
C SER A 55 6.37 12.09 6.54
N LYS A 56 7.23 12.72 5.75
CA LYS A 56 6.85 13.61 4.63
C LYS A 56 7.03 12.93 3.27
N VAL A 57 7.63 11.75 3.24
CA VAL A 57 7.93 11.01 2.02
C VAL A 57 7.67 9.53 2.25
N ALA A 58 6.95 8.90 1.34
CA ALA A 58 6.86 7.46 1.17
C ALA A 58 7.80 7.01 0.05
N TYR A 59 8.47 5.90 0.26
CA TYR A 59 9.27 5.19 -0.73
C TYR A 59 8.44 4.03 -1.24
N VAL A 60 8.48 3.80 -2.52
CA VAL A 60 7.75 2.72 -3.18
C VAL A 60 8.72 1.95 -4.07
N GLU A 61 8.67 0.64 -4.00
CA GLU A 61 9.54 -0.27 -4.74
C GLU A 61 8.70 -1.35 -5.41
N ILE A 62 9.06 -1.67 -6.63
CA ILE A 62 8.51 -2.79 -7.38
C ILE A 62 9.63 -3.78 -7.61
N SER A 63 9.50 -4.97 -7.08
CA SER A 63 10.53 -5.99 -7.06
C SER A 63 9.94 -7.37 -7.35
N ASP A 64 10.80 -8.27 -7.79
CA ASP A 64 10.61 -9.70 -7.63
C ASP A 64 11.45 -10.20 -6.44
N MET A 65 11.57 -11.51 -6.26
CA MET A 65 12.39 -12.08 -5.19
C MET A 65 13.90 -11.87 -5.39
N ARG A 66 14.35 -11.33 -6.52
CA ARG A 66 15.75 -11.22 -6.93
C ARG A 66 16.24 -9.78 -6.99
N GLN A 67 15.44 -8.86 -7.53
CA GLN A 67 15.87 -7.49 -7.78
C GLN A 67 14.72 -6.49 -7.75
N VAL A 68 15.08 -5.22 -7.64
CA VAL A 68 14.16 -4.08 -7.75
C VAL A 68 14.17 -3.56 -9.19
N TYR A 69 13.00 -3.45 -9.79
CA TYR A 69 12.82 -3.01 -11.18
C TYR A 69 12.47 -1.53 -11.29
N ALA A 70 11.70 -1.03 -10.34
CA ALA A 70 11.32 0.37 -10.32
C ALA A 70 11.20 0.89 -8.88
N GLN A 71 11.53 2.15 -8.71
CA GLN A 71 11.44 2.85 -7.42
C GLN A 71 10.83 4.23 -7.60
N GLY A 72 10.11 4.69 -6.59
CA GLY A 72 9.53 6.02 -6.57
C GLY A 72 9.52 6.63 -5.17
N LYS A 73 9.42 7.96 -5.14
CA LYS A 73 9.22 8.73 -3.92
C LYS A 73 7.92 9.51 -4.05
N ILE A 74 7.08 9.44 -3.05
CA ILE A 74 5.78 10.10 -3.01
C ILE A 74 5.79 11.08 -1.84
N ALA A 75 5.55 12.36 -2.14
CA ALA A 75 5.39 13.38 -1.11
C ALA A 75 4.09 13.14 -0.34
N LEU A 76 4.15 13.22 0.98
CA LEU A 76 3.02 13.07 1.88
C LEU A 76 2.58 14.43 2.41
N LYS A 77 1.29 14.71 2.30
CA LYS A 77 0.62 15.84 2.93
C LYS A 77 -0.45 15.28 3.87
N ASN A 78 -0.32 15.58 5.16
CA ASN A 78 -1.21 15.04 6.20
C ASN A 78 -1.36 13.49 6.12
N GLY A 79 -0.23 12.80 5.98
CA GLY A 79 -0.18 11.34 5.88
C GLY A 79 -0.64 10.75 4.55
N THR A 80 -1.10 11.55 3.59
CA THR A 80 -1.60 11.05 2.30
C THR A 80 -0.76 11.59 1.16
N GLY A 81 -0.49 10.74 0.18
CA GLY A 81 0.19 11.11 -1.05
C GLY A 81 -0.21 10.22 -2.20
N TRP A 82 0.01 10.68 -3.41
CA TRP A 82 -0.18 9.93 -4.64
C TRP A 82 0.91 10.26 -5.62
N GLY A 83 1.16 9.33 -6.50
CA GLY A 83 2.19 9.44 -7.51
C GLY A 83 2.02 8.39 -8.58
N ARG A 84 2.96 8.39 -9.51
CA ARG A 84 3.06 7.37 -10.55
C ARG A 84 4.46 6.79 -10.58
N ILE A 85 4.54 5.53 -10.94
CA ILE A 85 5.78 4.80 -11.14
C ILE A 85 5.71 4.18 -12.52
N LYS A 86 6.68 4.51 -13.37
CA LYS A 86 6.75 3.95 -14.71
C LYS A 86 7.45 2.60 -14.69
N PHE A 87 6.83 1.59 -15.27
CA PHE A 87 7.48 0.31 -15.50
C PHE A 87 8.51 0.41 -16.62
N PRO A 88 9.71 -0.17 -16.47
CA PRO A 88 10.62 -0.37 -17.59
C PRO A 88 9.96 -1.22 -18.70
N GLN A 89 10.19 -0.84 -19.95
CA GLN A 89 9.73 -1.66 -21.09
C GLN A 89 10.42 -3.04 -21.17
N THR A 90 11.55 -3.16 -20.48
CA THR A 90 12.35 -4.39 -20.41
C THR A 90 11.90 -5.34 -19.32
N MET A 91 10.88 -4.97 -18.52
CA MET A 91 10.33 -5.90 -17.54
C MET A 91 9.75 -7.14 -18.22
N HIS A 92 10.06 -8.30 -17.68
CA HIS A 92 9.48 -9.56 -18.13
C HIS A 92 8.03 -9.69 -17.68
N SER A 93 7.27 -10.53 -18.39
CA SER A 93 5.96 -10.95 -17.90
C SER A 93 6.15 -11.72 -16.60
N GLY A 94 5.32 -11.42 -15.59
CA GLY A 94 5.44 -12.08 -14.30
C GLY A 94 4.69 -11.38 -13.19
N ALA A 95 4.76 -11.94 -11.98
CA ALA A 95 4.23 -11.37 -10.75
C ALA A 95 5.33 -10.58 -10.04
N TYR A 96 4.96 -9.38 -9.59
CA TYR A 96 5.87 -8.47 -8.91
C TYR A 96 5.26 -8.02 -7.58
N GLN A 97 6.10 -7.78 -6.61
CA GLN A 97 5.70 -7.24 -5.32
C GLN A 97 5.90 -5.72 -5.31
N LEU A 98 4.82 -5.00 -5.07
CA LEU A 98 4.82 -3.59 -4.74
C LEU A 98 4.96 -3.47 -3.22
N THR A 99 5.99 -2.82 -2.75
CA THR A 99 6.25 -2.55 -1.33
C THR A 99 6.36 -1.04 -1.13
N ALA A 100 5.78 -0.54 -0.04
CA ALA A 100 5.91 0.86 0.31
C ALA A 100 6.27 1.03 1.78
N TYR A 101 7.06 2.05 2.10
CA TYR A 101 7.49 2.35 3.46
C TYR A 101 7.90 3.81 3.61
N THR A 102 7.93 4.28 4.84
CA THR A 102 8.54 5.57 5.18
C THR A 102 9.94 5.33 5.78
N ARG A 103 10.73 6.40 5.85
CA ARG A 103 12.01 6.31 6.55
C ARG A 103 11.83 5.89 8.02
N TYR A 104 10.73 6.31 8.63
CA TYR A 104 10.41 5.99 10.02
C TYR A 104 10.06 4.51 10.19
N MET A 105 9.27 3.95 9.27
CA MET A 105 8.91 2.53 9.27
C MET A 105 10.14 1.60 9.14
N ARG A 106 11.24 2.06 8.54
CA ARG A 106 12.48 1.27 8.44
C ARG A 106 13.12 0.91 9.79
N ASN A 107 12.74 1.60 10.87
CA ASN A 107 13.14 1.24 12.23
C ASN A 107 12.36 0.03 12.77
N GLN A 108 11.34 -0.42 12.06
CA GLN A 108 10.52 -1.58 12.38
C GLN A 108 10.92 -2.78 11.51
N SER A 109 10.33 -3.94 11.78
CA SER A 109 10.50 -5.10 10.91
C SER A 109 9.91 -4.84 9.52
N ALA A 110 10.62 -5.26 8.46
CA ALA A 110 10.18 -5.17 7.07
C ALA A 110 8.87 -5.95 6.79
N ASP A 111 8.49 -6.87 7.66
CA ASP A 111 7.22 -7.61 7.56
C ASP A 111 6.01 -6.70 7.78
N ARG A 112 6.19 -5.56 8.43
CA ARG A 112 5.15 -4.55 8.64
C ARG A 112 4.92 -3.61 7.46
N PHE A 113 5.78 -3.66 6.44
CA PHE A 113 5.58 -2.86 5.25
C PHE A 113 4.40 -3.41 4.47
N PRO A 114 3.48 -2.56 4.00
CA PRO A 114 2.41 -3.01 3.13
C PRO A 114 3.00 -3.57 1.84
N LYS A 115 2.49 -4.72 1.44
CA LYS A 115 2.89 -5.42 0.22
C LYS A 115 1.64 -5.66 -0.61
N LYS A 116 1.77 -5.48 -1.92
CA LYS A 116 0.71 -5.81 -2.87
C LYS A 116 1.35 -6.51 -4.06
N TYR A 117 0.77 -7.61 -4.51
CA TYR A 117 1.19 -8.27 -5.73
C TYR A 117 0.48 -7.67 -6.91
N ILE A 118 1.21 -7.45 -7.97
CA ILE A 118 0.75 -6.94 -9.26
C ILE A 118 1.30 -7.83 -10.36
N ALA A 119 0.56 -7.95 -11.46
CA ALA A 119 1.00 -8.68 -12.63
C ALA A 119 1.46 -7.69 -13.72
N VAL A 120 2.57 -7.98 -14.34
CA VAL A 120 3.06 -7.24 -15.51
C VAL A 120 3.10 -8.19 -16.69
N LEU A 121 2.55 -7.76 -17.82
CA LEU A 121 2.61 -8.46 -19.09
C LEU A 121 3.48 -7.68 -20.07
N ASN A 122 4.47 -8.32 -20.65
CA ASN A 122 5.28 -7.75 -21.72
C ASN A 122 4.91 -8.38 -23.07
N ALA A 123 4.18 -7.63 -23.88
CA ALA A 123 3.75 -8.10 -25.20
C ALA A 123 4.89 -8.29 -26.21
N SER A 124 6.08 -7.73 -25.92
CA SER A 124 7.27 -7.85 -26.79
C SER A 124 8.12 -9.09 -26.50
N GLN A 125 7.78 -9.83 -25.45
CA GLN A 125 8.53 -11.03 -25.03
C GLN A 125 7.61 -12.24 -25.11
N ALA A 126 8.15 -13.36 -25.61
CA ALA A 126 7.45 -14.63 -25.52
C ALA A 126 7.20 -14.97 -24.05
N THR A 127 5.94 -15.14 -23.70
CA THR A 127 5.55 -15.54 -22.34
C THR A 127 5.63 -17.06 -22.26
N ASP A 128 6.43 -17.59 -21.37
CA ASP A 128 6.41 -19.02 -21.11
C ASP A 128 5.07 -19.39 -20.45
N ARG A 129 4.54 -20.58 -20.74
CA ARG A 129 3.24 -21.00 -20.19
C ARG A 129 3.21 -20.99 -18.66
N ASP A 130 4.35 -21.32 -18.05
CA ASP A 130 4.51 -21.35 -16.59
C ASP A 130 4.36 -19.96 -15.95
N ASP A 131 4.79 -18.90 -16.64
CA ASP A 131 4.63 -17.53 -16.17
C ASP A 131 3.16 -17.08 -16.14
N VAL A 132 2.34 -17.58 -17.08
CA VAL A 132 0.89 -17.27 -17.13
C VAL A 132 0.14 -17.93 -15.97
N GLU A 133 0.55 -19.12 -15.56
CA GLU A 133 -0.06 -19.85 -14.46
C GLU A 133 0.28 -19.17 -13.12
N LEU A 134 1.51 -18.74 -12.93
CA LEU A 134 1.93 -17.93 -11.77
C LEU A 134 1.15 -16.60 -11.67
N LEU A 135 0.80 -15.99 -12.81
CA LEU A 135 -0.03 -14.78 -12.85
C LEU A 135 -1.46 -15.03 -12.36
N LYS A 136 -2.05 -16.19 -12.71
CA LYS A 136 -3.39 -16.56 -12.24
C LYS A 136 -3.42 -16.79 -10.73
N ASP A 137 -2.42 -17.46 -10.19
CA ASP A 137 -2.30 -17.73 -8.75
C ASP A 137 -2.03 -16.45 -7.96
N SER A 138 -1.24 -15.51 -8.49
CA SER A 138 -0.96 -14.23 -7.84
C SER A 138 -2.21 -13.35 -7.76
N VAL A 139 -3.05 -13.36 -8.77
CA VAL A 139 -4.34 -12.64 -8.77
C VAL A 139 -5.30 -13.23 -7.74
N SER A 140 -5.23 -14.54 -7.51
CA SER A 140 -6.02 -15.20 -6.47
C SER A 140 -5.55 -14.85 -5.05
N LEU A 141 -4.25 -14.61 -4.84
CA LEU A 141 -3.68 -14.25 -3.53
C LEU A 141 -3.98 -12.79 -3.11
N THR A 142 -4.24 -11.89 -4.07
CA THR A 142 -4.70 -10.53 -3.77
C THR A 142 -6.17 -10.47 -3.35
N SER A 143 -6.92 -11.54 -3.51
CA SER A 143 -8.29 -11.69 -3.04
C SER A 143 -8.41 -12.10 -1.56
N GLY A 144 -7.42 -11.78 -0.74
CA GLY A 144 -7.56 -11.70 0.72
C GLY A 144 -8.56 -10.60 1.03
N ASN A 145 -9.84 -10.94 0.99
CA ASN A 145 -10.93 -10.06 1.37
C ASN A 145 -10.65 -9.41 2.72
N PRO A 146 -10.52 -8.09 2.80
CA PRO A 146 -11.16 -7.45 3.93
C PRO A 146 -12.64 -7.83 3.82
N VAL A 147 -13.23 -8.35 4.87
CA VAL A 147 -14.68 -8.49 5.01
C VAL A 147 -15.25 -7.07 5.01
N LEU A 148 -15.27 -6.46 3.83
CA LEU A 148 -16.08 -5.29 3.57
C LEU A 148 -17.49 -5.84 3.45
N SER A 149 -18.32 -5.53 4.41
CA SER A 149 -19.77 -5.69 4.25
C SER A 149 -20.10 -5.23 2.84
N PRO A 150 -20.85 -6.04 2.05
CA PRO A 150 -21.08 -5.72 0.66
C PRO A 150 -21.75 -4.35 0.58
N LEU A 151 -21.04 -3.38 0.05
CA LEU A 151 -21.58 -2.05 -0.18
C LEU A 151 -22.71 -2.18 -1.19
N ARG A 152 -23.95 -2.14 -0.74
CA ARG A 152 -25.12 -2.21 -1.62
C ARG A 152 -25.35 -0.85 -2.24
N LEU A 153 -24.94 -0.70 -3.48
CA LEU A 153 -25.31 0.45 -4.30
C LEU A 153 -26.76 0.26 -4.78
N SER A 154 -27.58 1.26 -4.59
CA SER A 154 -28.94 1.30 -5.17
C SER A 154 -29.08 2.52 -6.09
N THR A 155 -29.91 2.36 -7.09
CA THR A 155 -30.25 3.44 -8.03
C THR A 155 -31.63 3.99 -7.70
N ASP A 156 -31.89 5.22 -8.08
CA ASP A 156 -33.20 5.88 -7.89
C ASP A 156 -34.31 5.29 -8.76
N LYS A 157 -33.95 4.58 -9.86
CA LYS A 157 -34.88 3.92 -10.79
C LYS A 157 -34.37 2.55 -11.19
N ALA A 158 -35.30 1.69 -11.58
CA ALA A 158 -34.98 0.34 -12.07
C ALA A 158 -34.53 0.34 -13.55
N VAL A 159 -35.00 1.26 -14.36
CA VAL A 159 -34.67 1.37 -15.78
C VAL A 159 -34.45 2.83 -16.16
N TYR A 160 -33.45 3.08 -16.99
CA TYR A 160 -33.06 4.38 -17.48
C TYR A 160 -33.14 4.46 -19.01
N GLY A 161 -33.60 5.57 -19.55
CA GLY A 161 -33.50 5.84 -20.97
C GLY A 161 -32.09 6.28 -21.38
N ASN A 162 -31.86 6.37 -22.71
CA ASN A 162 -30.57 6.83 -23.22
C ASN A 162 -30.25 8.25 -22.71
N ARG A 163 -29.03 8.46 -22.23
CA ARG A 163 -28.50 9.73 -21.68
C ARG A 163 -29.29 10.30 -20.49
N SER A 164 -30.01 9.45 -19.73
CA SER A 164 -30.66 9.90 -18.50
C SER A 164 -29.65 9.99 -17.34
N LYS A 165 -29.92 10.98 -16.46
CA LYS A 165 -29.16 11.10 -15.20
C LYS A 165 -29.47 9.92 -14.30
N VAL A 166 -28.43 9.26 -13.80
CA VAL A 166 -28.50 8.19 -12.80
C VAL A 166 -28.07 8.75 -11.46
N THR A 167 -28.89 8.57 -10.44
CA THR A 167 -28.51 8.90 -9.05
C THR A 167 -28.21 7.61 -8.30
N LEU A 168 -26.97 7.49 -7.83
CA LEU A 168 -26.53 6.38 -6.97
C LEU A 168 -26.74 6.76 -5.51
N LYS A 169 -27.36 5.87 -4.76
CA LYS A 169 -27.52 5.99 -3.31
C LYS A 169 -26.53 5.05 -2.63
N LEU A 170 -25.71 5.60 -1.76
CA LEU A 170 -24.83 4.86 -0.86
C LEU A 170 -25.55 4.66 0.47
N PRO A 171 -25.56 3.46 1.07
CA PRO A 171 -26.01 3.28 2.44
C PRO A 171 -25.11 4.09 3.38
N GLU A 172 -25.69 4.64 4.43
CA GLU A 172 -24.93 5.23 5.50
C GLU A 172 -24.06 4.14 6.15
N LEU A 173 -22.78 4.41 6.30
CA LEU A 173 -21.89 3.53 7.04
C LEU A 173 -22.29 3.60 8.51
N PRO A 174 -22.48 2.46 9.20
CA PRO A 174 -22.66 2.47 10.63
C PRO A 174 -21.45 3.15 11.29
N GLY A 175 -21.72 4.18 12.08
CA GLY A 175 -20.73 4.94 12.85
C GLY A 175 -20.08 4.10 13.95
#